data_b941da456af8a17b92bc0810ad4d129c
#
_entry.id   b941da456af8a17b92bc0810ad4d129c
#
_cell.length_a   1.000
_cell.length_b   1.000
_cell.length_c   1.000
_cell.angle_alpha   90.00
_cell.angle_beta   90.00
_cell.angle_gamma   90.00
#
_symmetry.space_group_name_H-M   'P 1'
#
loop_
_entity.id
_entity.type
_entity.pdbx_description
1 polymer ?
#
loop_
_entity_poly.entity_id
_entity_poly.type
_entity_poly.pdbx_seq_one_letter_code
_entity_poly.pdbx_strand_id
1 'polypeptide(L)'
;MKLWIDDLREAPEGFLRVYTVEQAKRAIEYFEKKDGIELISIDHDAGDYGPPDYIKVLDWLEETGRSYPIRIHSQNVVGVENMRRIIERNGWREVR
;
A
#
# COMPACT_ATOMS: atom_id res chain seq x y z
N MET A 1 12.35 -4.65 -2.67
CA MET A 1 11.66 -3.55 -3.40
C MET A 1 10.79 -2.75 -2.44
N LYS A 2 10.87 -1.43 -2.53
CA LYS A 2 9.99 -0.52 -1.79
C LYS A 2 8.97 0.05 -2.74
N LEU A 3 7.68 -0.05 -2.39
CA LEU A 3 6.59 0.43 -3.24
C LEU A 3 5.98 1.72 -2.69
N TRP A 4 5.68 2.64 -3.60
CA TRP A 4 5.01 3.89 -3.30
C TRP A 4 3.67 3.92 -4.03
N ILE A 5 2.59 3.75 -3.29
CA ILE A 5 1.23 3.68 -3.84
C ILE A 5 0.56 5.03 -3.65
N ASP A 6 0.61 5.84 -4.68
CA ASP A 6 0.10 7.21 -4.64
C ASP A 6 0.04 7.75 -6.08
N ASP A 7 -1.07 8.35 -6.46
CA ASP A 7 -1.25 8.94 -7.79
C ASP A 7 -0.88 10.43 -7.83
N LEU A 8 -0.71 11.06 -6.68
CA LEU A 8 -0.51 12.50 -6.56
C LEU A 8 0.92 12.88 -6.18
N ARG A 9 1.48 12.27 -5.14
CA ARG A 9 2.81 12.60 -4.64
C ARG A 9 3.89 11.79 -5.32
N GLU A 10 4.99 12.43 -5.64
CA GLU A 10 6.14 11.74 -6.21
C GLU A 10 6.78 10.79 -5.19
N ALA A 11 7.22 9.65 -5.68
CA ALA A 11 7.90 8.67 -4.84
C ALA A 11 9.29 9.17 -4.42
N PRO A 12 9.68 8.94 -3.17
CA PRO A 12 11.06 9.19 -2.76
C PRO A 12 12.02 8.29 -3.53
N GLU A 13 13.29 8.68 -3.56
CA GLU A 13 14.34 7.88 -4.18
C GLU A 13 14.36 6.46 -3.61
N GLY A 14 14.51 5.48 -4.47
CA GLY A 14 14.56 4.07 -4.08
C GLY A 14 13.20 3.38 -4.02
N PHE A 15 12.12 4.12 -4.27
CA PHE A 15 10.77 3.55 -4.32
C PHE A 15 10.29 3.41 -5.76
N LEU A 16 9.56 2.34 -6.03
CA LEU A 16 8.82 2.18 -7.28
C LEU A 16 7.41 2.73 -7.07
N ARG A 17 7.02 3.68 -7.91
CA ARG A 17 5.70 4.30 -7.84
C ARG A 17 4.67 3.51 -8.64
N VAL A 18 3.52 3.25 -8.05
CA VAL A 18 2.35 2.69 -8.73
C VAL A 18 1.14 3.58 -8.47
N TYR A 19 0.21 3.62 -9.40
CA TYR A 19 -0.87 4.60 -9.41
C TYR A 19 -2.24 4.03 -9.10
N THR A 20 -2.44 2.74 -9.30
CA THR A 20 -3.74 2.09 -9.15
C THR A 20 -3.65 0.87 -8.25
N VAL A 21 -4.80 0.45 -7.72
CA VAL A 21 -4.90 -0.79 -6.93
C VAL A 21 -4.40 -1.98 -7.75
N GLU A 22 -4.79 -2.06 -9.02
CA GLU A 22 -4.36 -3.18 -9.88
C GLU A 22 -2.86 -3.17 -10.15
N GLN A 23 -2.28 -2.00 -10.39
CA GLN A 23 -0.83 -1.88 -10.55
C GLN A 23 -0.10 -2.31 -9.28
N ALA A 24 -0.62 -1.92 -8.11
CA ALA A 24 -0.03 -2.31 -6.84
C ALA A 24 -0.04 -3.82 -6.65
N LYS A 25 -1.17 -4.48 -6.93
CA LYS A 25 -1.28 -5.93 -6.83
C LYS A 25 -0.28 -6.64 -7.74
N ARG A 26 -0.19 -6.20 -8.99
CA ARG A 26 0.75 -6.79 -9.96
C ARG A 26 2.21 -6.58 -9.54
N ALA A 27 2.54 -5.40 -9.06
CA ALA A 27 3.90 -5.11 -8.59
C ALA A 27 4.26 -6.00 -7.40
N ILE A 28 3.35 -6.15 -6.44
CA ILE A 28 3.58 -7.01 -5.28
C ILE A 28 3.79 -8.46 -5.72
N GLU A 29 2.92 -8.99 -6.57
CA GLU A 29 3.06 -10.36 -7.07
C GLU A 29 4.37 -10.58 -7.82
N TYR A 30 4.79 -9.60 -8.60
CA TYR A 30 6.04 -9.69 -9.35
C TYR A 30 7.26 -9.68 -8.42
N PHE A 31 7.35 -8.69 -7.54
CA PHE A 31 8.55 -8.48 -6.73
C PHE A 31 8.68 -9.47 -5.57
N GLU A 32 7.59 -10.00 -5.03
CA GLU A 32 7.69 -11.00 -3.97
C GLU A 32 8.39 -12.28 -4.44
N LYS A 33 8.37 -12.54 -5.75
CA LYS A 33 9.06 -13.68 -6.37
C LYS A 33 10.49 -13.35 -6.79
N LYS A 34 10.90 -12.11 -6.69
CA LYS A 34 12.23 -11.65 -7.11
C LYS A 34 13.04 -11.13 -5.92
N ASP A 35 12.94 -9.84 -5.66
CA ASP A 35 13.74 -9.18 -4.62
C ASP A 35 13.03 -9.16 -3.27
N GLY A 36 11.77 -9.55 -3.24
CA GLY A 36 10.93 -9.41 -2.06
C GLY A 36 10.40 -7.99 -1.87
N ILE A 37 9.46 -7.84 -0.95
CA ILE A 37 8.85 -6.55 -0.61
C ILE A 37 9.37 -6.09 0.74
N GLU A 38 10.15 -5.01 0.75
CA GLU A 38 10.73 -4.44 1.97
C GLU A 38 9.77 -3.50 2.69
N LEU A 39 8.98 -2.75 1.91
CA LEU A 39 8.09 -1.72 2.45
C LEU A 39 7.03 -1.36 1.42
N ILE A 40 5.81 -1.18 1.88
CA ILE A 40 4.72 -0.61 1.09
C ILE A 40 4.34 0.71 1.74
N SER A 41 4.62 1.82 1.06
CA SER A 41 4.18 3.14 1.50
C SER A 41 2.95 3.51 0.71
N ILE A 42 1.84 3.81 1.38
CA ILE A 42 0.52 3.88 0.77
C ILE A 42 -0.25 5.12 1.20
N ASP A 43 -0.85 5.81 0.23
CA ASP A 43 -1.89 6.81 0.48
C ASP A 43 -3.24 6.11 0.61
N HIS A 44 -4.26 6.81 1.08
CA HIS A 44 -5.63 6.26 1.14
C HIS A 44 -6.40 6.57 -0.14
N ASP A 45 -6.34 7.80 -0.61
CA ASP A 45 -7.18 8.28 -1.70
C ASP A 45 -6.50 8.07 -3.06
N ALA A 46 -7.19 7.38 -3.97
CA ALA A 46 -6.68 7.12 -5.31
C ALA A 46 -6.85 8.30 -6.28
N GLY A 47 -7.43 9.42 -5.83
CA GLY A 47 -7.58 10.64 -6.62
C GLY A 47 -8.28 10.41 -7.96
N ASP A 48 -7.64 10.84 -9.02
CA ASP A 48 -8.17 10.70 -10.39
C ASP A 48 -8.21 9.26 -10.89
N TYR A 49 -7.51 8.37 -10.22
CA TYR A 49 -7.49 6.93 -10.53
C TYR A 49 -8.48 6.13 -9.70
N GLY A 50 -9.21 6.77 -8.81
CA GLY A 50 -10.26 6.12 -8.01
C GLY A 50 -11.50 5.84 -8.80
N PRO A 51 -12.54 5.26 -8.17
CA PRO A 51 -12.48 4.17 -7.22
C PRO A 51 -11.95 2.88 -7.85
N PRO A 52 -11.44 1.95 -7.04
CA PRO A 52 -11.47 1.97 -5.58
C PRO A 52 -10.29 2.71 -4.96
N ASP A 53 -10.46 3.15 -3.70
CA ASP A 53 -9.36 3.73 -2.93
C ASP A 53 -8.31 2.67 -2.59
N TYR A 54 -7.11 3.14 -2.21
CA TYR A 54 -5.95 2.26 -1.99
C TYR A 54 -6.10 1.32 -0.79
N ILE A 55 -7.08 1.55 0.10
CA ILE A 55 -7.37 0.60 1.18
C ILE A 55 -7.69 -0.80 0.63
N LYS A 56 -8.14 -0.89 -0.62
CA LYS A 56 -8.40 -2.16 -1.28
C LYS A 56 -7.13 -3.00 -1.48
N VAL A 57 -5.96 -2.37 -1.51
CA VAL A 57 -4.68 -3.09 -1.53
C VAL A 57 -4.52 -3.84 -0.20
N LEU A 58 -4.81 -3.20 0.91
CA LEU A 58 -4.72 -3.83 2.24
C LEU A 58 -5.75 -4.96 2.39
N ASP A 59 -6.98 -4.75 1.89
CA ASP A 59 -8.00 -5.80 1.88
C ASP A 59 -7.51 -7.02 1.11
N TRP A 60 -6.87 -6.80 -0.03
CA TRP A 60 -6.33 -7.88 -0.85
C TRP A 60 -5.15 -8.60 -0.17
N LEU A 61 -4.28 -7.86 0.50
CA LEU A 61 -3.20 -8.47 1.29
C LEU A 61 -3.78 -9.39 2.36
N GLU A 62 -4.81 -8.92 3.07
CA GLU A 62 -5.49 -9.72 4.08
C GLU A 62 -6.14 -10.97 3.50
N GLU A 63 -6.89 -10.82 2.41
CA GLU A 63 -7.57 -11.94 1.73
C GLU A 63 -6.62 -13.01 1.25
N THR A 64 -5.43 -12.61 0.84
CA THR A 64 -4.43 -13.51 0.25
C THR A 64 -3.40 -14.00 1.27
N GLY A 65 -3.53 -13.62 2.53
CA GLY A 65 -2.62 -14.04 3.58
C GLY A 65 -1.22 -13.45 3.48
N ARG A 66 -1.07 -12.32 2.79
CA ARG A 66 0.20 -11.63 2.67
C ARG A 66 0.45 -10.72 3.87
N SER A 67 1.72 -10.53 4.22
CA SER A 67 2.12 -9.66 5.33
C SER A 67 3.42 -8.96 4.95
N TYR A 68 3.36 -7.63 4.90
CA TYR A 68 4.53 -6.80 4.61
C TYR A 68 4.53 -5.57 5.52
N PRO A 69 5.69 -4.97 5.78
CA PRO A 69 5.73 -3.69 6.48
C PRO A 69 4.96 -2.62 5.71
N ILE A 70 4.10 -1.88 6.40
CA ILE A 70 3.24 -0.86 5.79
C ILE A 70 3.53 0.49 6.44
N ARG A 71 3.70 1.51 5.60
CA ARG A 71 3.77 2.90 6.02
C ARG A 71 2.62 3.65 5.38
N ILE A 72 1.80 4.32 6.18
CA ILE A 72 0.69 5.12 5.69
C ILE A 72 1.17 6.57 5.58
N HIS A 73 1.10 7.16 4.39
CA HIS A 73 1.51 8.54 4.16
C HIS A 73 0.34 9.41 3.69
N SER A 74 -0.86 9.17 4.21
CA SER A 74 -2.07 9.90 3.84
C SER A 74 -2.38 11.02 4.82
N GLN A 75 -3.05 12.07 4.31
CA GLN A 75 -3.58 13.17 5.13
C GLN A 75 -5.06 12.96 5.48
N ASN A 76 -5.68 11.90 4.97
CA ASN A 76 -7.07 11.56 5.27
C ASN A 76 -7.14 10.84 6.63
N VAL A 77 -7.53 11.56 7.68
CA VAL A 77 -7.55 11.05 9.05
C VAL A 77 -8.42 9.80 9.19
N VAL A 78 -9.63 9.83 8.62
CA VAL A 78 -10.56 8.69 8.68
C VAL A 78 -9.99 7.50 7.90
N GLY A 79 -9.43 7.77 6.71
CA GLY A 79 -8.80 6.74 5.88
C GLY A 79 -7.62 6.08 6.57
N VAL A 80 -6.76 6.88 7.23
CA VAL A 80 -5.63 6.36 8.00
C VAL A 80 -6.10 5.45 9.13
N GLU A 81 -7.12 5.85 9.86
CA GLU A 81 -7.66 5.01 10.95
C GLU A 81 -8.22 3.69 10.41
N ASN A 82 -8.93 3.71 9.28
CA ASN A 82 -9.46 2.50 8.68
C ASN A 82 -8.35 1.56 8.21
N MET A 83 -7.31 2.09 7.60
CA MET A 83 -6.15 1.31 7.19
C MET A 83 -5.43 0.72 8.40
N ARG A 84 -5.26 1.51 9.44
CA ARG A 84 -4.57 1.08 10.66
C ARG A 84 -5.31 -0.05 11.36
N ARG A 85 -6.64 -0.07 11.32
CA ARG A 85 -7.43 -1.18 11.85
C ARG A 85 -7.12 -2.49 11.15
N ILE A 86 -6.95 -2.46 9.83
CA ILE A 86 -6.59 -3.65 9.06
C ILE A 86 -5.19 -4.12 9.46
N ILE A 87 -4.24 -3.20 9.56
CA ILE A 87 -2.87 -3.49 9.97
C ILE A 87 -2.85 -4.15 11.35
N GLU A 88 -3.54 -3.55 12.32
CA GLU A 88 -3.59 -4.05 13.69
C GLU A 88 -4.28 -5.41 13.78
N ARG A 89 -5.40 -5.58 13.08
CA ARG A 89 -6.15 -6.82 13.07
C ARG A 89 -5.32 -7.99 12.57
N ASN A 90 -4.45 -7.74 11.60
CA ASN A 90 -3.60 -8.77 11.00
C ASN A 90 -2.23 -8.91 11.67
N GLY A 91 -1.92 -8.05 12.61
CA GLY A 91 -0.61 -8.06 13.27
C GLY A 91 0.53 -7.67 12.35
N TRP A 92 0.26 -6.91 11.30
CA TRP A 92 1.30 -6.44 10.39
C TRP A 92 2.13 -5.35 11.04
N ARG A 93 3.37 -5.21 10.56
CA ARG A 93 4.25 -4.15 11.05
C ARG A 93 3.86 -2.81 10.41
N GLU A 94 3.54 -1.84 11.24
CA GLU A 94 3.36 -0.46 10.77
C GLU A 94 4.66 0.31 10.96
N VAL A 95 5.16 0.93 9.88
CA VAL A 95 6.34 1.79 9.90
C VAL A 95 5.86 3.24 9.93
N ARG A 96 6.38 4.04 10.84
CA ARG A 96 5.97 5.45 10.98
C ARG A 96 7.07 6.45 10.71
#